data_ac9419920fefc74dfbd3552ced6f8bc9
#
_entry.id   ac9419920fefc74dfbd3552ced6f8bc9
#
_cell.length_a   1.000
_cell.length_b   1.000
_cell.length_c   1.000
_cell.angle_alpha   90.00
_cell.angle_beta   90.00
_cell.angle_gamma   90.00
#
_symmetry.space_group_name_H-M   'P 1'
#
loop_
_entity.id
_entity.type
_entity.pdbx_description
1 polymer ?
#
loop_
_entity_poly.entity_id
_entity_poly.type
_entity_poly.pdbx_seq_one_letter_code
_entity_poly.pdbx_strand_id
1 'polypeptide(L)'
;MSVMEEAEQFAVPGVPDAGAEVVESAPQRVLLVWDAPNLDMGLGSILGGRPTAAHRPRFDALGRWLLSRTAGLAAGRPDIAVEPEATVFTNIAPGSADVVRPWVEALRNVGFAVFAKPKVDDTSDVDSDMLAHIALRRDEGLAAVLVASADGQAFRAPLEDIARSGVPAYVLGFREHASWALASDTLEFVDLEDIPGVFREPLPRIGLDSLPEQGAWLQPFRPLSSLLTSRV
;
A
#
# COMPACT_ATOMS: atom_id res chain seq x y z
N MET A 1 -92.40 -9.19 -3.90
CA MET A 1 -91.44 -10.14 -3.39
C MET A 1 -90.10 -9.88 -4.10
N SER A 2 -89.23 -9.14 -3.41
CA SER A 2 -87.96 -8.67 -3.97
C SER A 2 -86.84 -9.53 -3.38
N VAL A 3 -86.09 -10.15 -4.23
CA VAL A 3 -84.90 -10.94 -3.81
C VAL A 3 -83.71 -9.99 -4.03
N MET A 4 -83.06 -9.63 -2.94
CA MET A 4 -81.80 -8.89 -2.93
C MET A 4 -80.67 -9.92 -3.09
N GLU A 5 -79.89 -9.77 -4.16
CA GLU A 5 -78.70 -10.55 -4.42
C GLU A 5 -77.49 -9.87 -3.78
N GLU A 6 -76.88 -10.55 -2.79
CA GLU A 6 -75.65 -10.11 -2.15
C GLU A 6 -74.47 -10.39 -3.04
N ALA A 7 -73.77 -9.35 -3.46
CA ALA A 7 -72.49 -9.46 -4.18
C ALA A 7 -71.33 -9.64 -3.16
N GLU A 8 -70.79 -10.83 -3.05
CA GLU A 8 -69.54 -11.07 -2.31
C GLU A 8 -68.34 -10.43 -3.04
N GLN A 9 -67.73 -9.43 -2.39
CA GLN A 9 -66.46 -8.85 -2.83
C GLN A 9 -65.34 -9.82 -2.52
N PHE A 10 -64.78 -10.45 -3.57
CA PHE A 10 -63.50 -11.18 -3.46
C PHE A 10 -62.36 -10.15 -3.34
N ALA A 11 -61.74 -10.10 -2.12
CA ALA A 11 -60.50 -9.41 -1.91
C ALA A 11 -59.35 -10.14 -2.64
N VAL A 12 -58.69 -9.48 -3.59
CA VAL A 12 -57.50 -9.97 -4.25
C VAL A 12 -56.35 -9.87 -3.27
N PRO A 13 -55.60 -10.97 -2.97
CA PRO A 13 -54.42 -10.88 -2.13
C PRO A 13 -53.38 -9.96 -2.77
N GLY A 14 -52.86 -9.00 -1.99
CA GLY A 14 -51.85 -8.07 -2.44
C GLY A 14 -50.59 -8.83 -2.94
N VAL A 15 -50.13 -8.44 -4.12
CA VAL A 15 -48.82 -8.86 -4.67
C VAL A 15 -47.76 -8.43 -3.64
N PRO A 16 -46.87 -9.31 -3.17
CA PRO A 16 -45.78 -8.89 -2.31
C PRO A 16 -44.91 -7.92 -3.11
N ASP A 17 -44.65 -6.77 -2.47
CA ASP A 17 -43.73 -5.74 -2.94
C ASP A 17 -42.43 -6.40 -3.41
N ALA A 18 -42.10 -6.23 -4.68
CA ALA A 18 -40.87 -6.76 -5.28
C ALA A 18 -39.70 -6.12 -4.51
N GLY A 19 -39.03 -6.94 -3.71
CA GLY A 19 -37.93 -6.53 -2.85
C GLY A 19 -37.00 -5.58 -3.59
N ALA A 20 -36.69 -4.49 -2.94
CA ALA A 20 -35.64 -3.58 -3.38
C ALA A 20 -34.39 -4.42 -3.64
N GLU A 21 -33.94 -4.50 -4.88
CA GLU A 21 -32.63 -5.05 -5.23
C GLU A 21 -31.62 -4.28 -4.39
N VAL A 22 -31.02 -4.95 -3.42
CA VAL A 22 -29.86 -4.43 -2.72
C VAL A 22 -28.78 -4.31 -3.78
N VAL A 23 -28.59 -3.12 -4.31
CA VAL A 23 -27.45 -2.81 -5.18
C VAL A 23 -26.22 -3.02 -4.31
N GLU A 24 -25.61 -4.19 -4.41
CA GLU A 24 -24.39 -4.52 -3.72
C GLU A 24 -23.32 -3.55 -4.25
N SER A 25 -22.91 -2.60 -3.42
CA SER A 25 -21.88 -1.63 -3.79
C SER A 25 -20.58 -2.39 -4.05
N ALA A 26 -19.85 -2.01 -5.09
CA ALA A 26 -18.54 -2.60 -5.37
C ALA A 26 -17.65 -2.54 -4.13
N PRO A 27 -16.85 -3.59 -3.86
CA PRO A 27 -16.00 -3.63 -2.69
C PRO A 27 -14.97 -2.49 -2.71
N GLN A 28 -14.77 -1.86 -1.55
CA GLN A 28 -13.70 -0.89 -1.36
C GLN A 28 -12.37 -1.61 -1.14
N ARG A 29 -11.27 -1.05 -1.65
CA ARG A 29 -9.95 -1.68 -1.56
C ARG A 29 -9.07 -1.07 -0.50
N VAL A 30 -8.37 -1.93 0.24
CA VAL A 30 -7.16 -1.55 0.99
C VAL A 30 -5.99 -1.84 0.08
N LEU A 31 -5.50 -0.80 -0.58
CA LEU A 31 -4.51 -0.89 -1.65
C LEU A 31 -3.09 -0.71 -1.10
N LEU A 32 -2.24 -1.70 -1.26
CA LEU A 32 -0.79 -1.60 -1.08
C LEU A 32 -0.11 -1.47 -2.44
N VAL A 33 0.67 -0.39 -2.61
CA VAL A 33 1.50 -0.14 -3.79
C VAL A 33 2.96 -0.09 -3.36
N TRP A 34 3.77 -1.00 -3.91
CA TRP A 34 5.18 -1.19 -3.52
C TRP A 34 6.12 -0.77 -4.64
N ASP A 35 6.97 0.22 -4.37
CA ASP A 35 8.07 0.67 -5.22
C ASP A 35 9.33 -0.17 -4.94
N ALA A 36 9.54 -1.23 -5.71
CA ALA A 36 10.62 -2.16 -5.43
C ALA A 36 12.02 -1.56 -5.67
N PRO A 37 12.30 -0.82 -6.75
CA PRO A 37 13.59 -0.20 -6.97
C PRO A 37 13.96 0.81 -5.86
N ASN A 38 13.03 1.68 -5.51
CA ASN A 38 13.26 2.75 -4.56
C ASN A 38 13.51 2.19 -3.14
N LEU A 39 12.69 1.24 -2.68
CA LEU A 39 12.90 0.62 -1.39
C LEU A 39 14.17 -0.24 -1.32
N ASP A 40 14.57 -0.89 -2.42
CA ASP A 40 15.85 -1.62 -2.49
C ASP A 40 17.05 -0.65 -2.38
N MET A 41 16.94 0.55 -2.97
CA MET A 41 17.96 1.61 -2.81
C MET A 41 18.01 2.13 -1.37
N GLY A 42 16.88 2.39 -0.75
CA GLY A 42 16.78 2.80 0.65
C GLY A 42 17.38 1.75 1.59
N LEU A 43 17.04 0.48 1.38
CA LEU A 43 17.62 -0.65 2.12
C LEU A 43 19.13 -0.74 1.92
N GLY A 44 19.61 -0.57 0.68
CA GLY A 44 21.04 -0.56 0.38
C GLY A 44 21.80 0.56 1.09
N SER A 45 21.18 1.72 1.23
CA SER A 45 21.73 2.86 2.00
C SER A 45 21.87 2.54 3.49
N ILE A 46 20.88 1.85 4.07
CA ILE A 46 20.91 1.43 5.49
C ILE A 46 22.01 0.39 5.73
N LEU A 47 22.13 -0.57 4.82
CA LEU A 47 23.11 -1.67 4.90
C LEU A 47 24.55 -1.25 4.56
N GLY A 48 24.73 -0.07 3.95
CA GLY A 48 26.00 0.37 3.40
C GLY A 48 26.46 -0.45 2.17
N GLY A 49 25.54 -1.13 1.50
CA GLY A 49 25.85 -1.98 0.36
C GLY A 49 24.62 -2.60 -0.29
N ARG A 50 24.82 -3.39 -1.35
CA ARG A 50 23.72 -4.01 -2.08
C ARG A 50 22.95 -5.03 -1.23
N PRO A 51 21.62 -4.92 -1.09
CA PRO A 51 20.82 -5.88 -0.37
C PRO A 51 20.90 -7.29 -0.97
N THR A 52 21.00 -8.29 -0.12
CA THR A 52 20.84 -9.70 -0.51
C THR A 52 19.39 -10.14 -0.30
N ALA A 53 19.04 -11.33 -0.75
CA ALA A 53 17.71 -11.90 -0.53
C ALA A 53 17.37 -12.04 0.97
N ALA A 54 18.37 -12.21 1.84
CA ALA A 54 18.15 -12.32 3.29
C ALA A 54 17.75 -10.99 3.94
N HIS A 55 18.22 -9.89 3.38
CA HIS A 55 17.91 -8.54 3.87
C HIS A 55 16.57 -7.99 3.36
N ARG A 56 15.99 -8.58 2.30
CA ARG A 56 14.75 -8.09 1.72
C ARG A 56 13.54 -8.48 2.55
N PRO A 57 12.49 -7.66 2.54
CA PRO A 57 11.24 -7.95 3.22
C PRO A 57 10.63 -9.28 2.76
N ARG A 58 10.04 -9.98 3.70
CA ARG A 58 9.25 -11.17 3.44
C ARG A 58 7.84 -10.78 3.02
N PHE A 59 7.54 -10.90 1.75
CA PHE A 59 6.24 -10.49 1.19
C PHE A 59 5.07 -11.34 1.70
N ASP A 60 5.31 -12.61 2.09
CA ASP A 60 4.29 -13.43 2.74
C ASP A 60 3.89 -12.88 4.12
N ALA A 61 4.83 -12.33 4.88
CA ALA A 61 4.55 -11.68 6.15
C ALA A 61 3.84 -10.33 5.93
N LEU A 62 4.30 -9.54 4.95
CA LEU A 62 3.66 -8.29 4.57
C LEU A 62 2.22 -8.51 4.09
N GLY A 63 1.98 -9.54 3.29
CA GLY A 63 0.64 -9.91 2.84
C GLY A 63 -0.29 -10.28 4.00
N ARG A 64 0.19 -11.09 4.97
CA ARG A 64 -0.59 -11.40 6.19
C ARG A 64 -0.90 -10.16 7.03
N TRP A 65 0.06 -9.25 7.14
CA TRP A 65 -0.17 -7.98 7.82
C TRP A 65 -1.21 -7.12 7.10
N LEU A 66 -1.17 -7.04 5.76
CA LEU A 66 -2.18 -6.33 4.97
C LEU A 66 -3.58 -6.94 5.16
N LEU A 67 -3.70 -8.28 5.15
CA LEU A 67 -4.96 -8.97 5.44
C LEU A 67 -5.51 -8.60 6.83
N SER A 68 -4.65 -8.58 7.85
CA SER A 68 -5.03 -8.19 9.21
C SER A 68 -5.50 -6.73 9.28
N ARG A 69 -4.81 -5.80 8.61
CA ARG A 69 -5.21 -4.39 8.53
C ARG A 69 -6.56 -4.24 7.82
N THR A 70 -6.75 -4.96 6.71
CA THR A 70 -8.01 -4.97 5.97
C THR A 70 -9.16 -5.45 6.83
N ALA A 71 -8.98 -6.55 7.56
CA ALA A 71 -9.98 -7.08 8.48
C ALA A 71 -10.35 -6.06 9.58
N GLY A 72 -9.36 -5.35 10.13
CA GLY A 72 -9.59 -4.28 11.10
C GLY A 72 -10.41 -3.12 10.53
N LEU A 73 -10.16 -2.70 9.30
CA LEU A 73 -10.93 -1.65 8.63
C LEU A 73 -12.35 -2.12 8.28
N ALA A 74 -12.51 -3.36 7.83
CA ALA A 74 -13.80 -3.97 7.52
C ALA A 74 -14.69 -4.05 8.77
N ALA A 75 -14.14 -4.40 9.93
CA ALA A 75 -14.88 -4.46 11.20
C ALA A 75 -15.51 -3.11 11.59
N GLY A 76 -14.91 -2.00 11.21
CA GLY A 76 -15.46 -0.65 11.40
C GLY A 76 -16.50 -0.22 10.36
N ARG A 77 -16.75 -1.04 9.33
CA ARG A 77 -17.61 -0.73 8.17
C ARG A 77 -18.45 -1.94 7.76
N PRO A 78 -19.39 -2.42 8.61
CA PRO A 78 -20.09 -3.68 8.37
C PRO A 78 -20.94 -3.71 7.10
N ASP A 79 -21.33 -2.55 6.60
CA ASP A 79 -22.21 -2.42 5.44
C ASP A 79 -21.45 -2.33 4.09
N ILE A 80 -20.12 -2.37 4.13
CA ILE A 80 -19.26 -2.21 2.95
C ILE A 80 -18.29 -3.38 2.88
N ALA A 81 -18.28 -4.10 1.75
CA ALA A 81 -17.25 -5.09 1.50
C ALA A 81 -15.87 -4.39 1.36
N VAL A 82 -14.87 -4.87 2.10
CA VAL A 82 -13.51 -4.32 2.05
C VAL A 82 -12.54 -5.44 1.70
N GLU A 83 -11.76 -5.27 0.64
CA GLU A 83 -10.84 -6.26 0.11
C GLU A 83 -9.39 -5.77 0.07
N PRO A 84 -8.41 -6.62 0.36
CA PRO A 84 -7.01 -6.28 0.21
C PRO A 84 -6.58 -6.38 -1.25
N GLU A 85 -5.76 -5.43 -1.70
CA GLU A 85 -5.06 -5.50 -2.98
C GLU A 85 -3.61 -5.10 -2.77
N ALA A 86 -2.66 -5.86 -3.34
CA ALA A 86 -1.25 -5.56 -3.27
C ALA A 86 -0.61 -5.62 -4.66
N THR A 87 0.05 -4.55 -5.05
CA THR A 87 0.75 -4.41 -6.33
C THR A 87 2.20 -3.98 -6.11
N VAL A 88 3.13 -4.68 -6.74
CA VAL A 88 4.56 -4.35 -6.75
C VAL A 88 4.92 -3.78 -8.10
N PHE A 89 5.57 -2.64 -8.11
CA PHE A 89 6.09 -1.99 -9.31
C PHE A 89 7.60 -2.17 -9.39
N THR A 90 8.11 -2.50 -10.57
CA THR A 90 9.54 -2.70 -10.78
C THR A 90 9.97 -2.39 -12.20
N ASN A 91 11.21 -1.95 -12.33
CA ASN A 91 11.89 -1.82 -13.61
C ASN A 91 12.74 -3.06 -13.89
N ILE A 92 12.72 -3.52 -15.14
CA ILE A 92 13.51 -4.65 -15.62
C ILE A 92 14.61 -4.13 -16.54
N ALA A 93 15.86 -4.21 -16.09
CA ALA A 93 16.99 -3.85 -16.92
C ALA A 93 17.13 -4.80 -18.13
N PRO A 94 17.64 -4.35 -19.28
CA PRO A 94 17.89 -5.20 -20.43
C PRO A 94 18.72 -6.44 -20.05
N GLY A 95 18.25 -7.62 -20.46
CA GLY A 95 18.92 -8.90 -20.21
C GLY A 95 18.79 -9.46 -18.78
N SER A 96 18.09 -8.76 -17.85
CA SER A 96 17.93 -9.22 -16.46
C SER A 96 16.64 -9.97 -16.18
N ALA A 97 15.79 -10.22 -17.17
CA ALA A 97 14.49 -10.85 -17.00
C ALA A 97 14.58 -12.21 -16.27
N ASP A 98 15.55 -13.06 -16.66
CA ASP A 98 15.71 -14.40 -16.05
C ASP A 98 16.21 -14.33 -14.60
N VAL A 99 16.98 -13.29 -14.26
CA VAL A 99 17.46 -13.06 -12.89
C VAL A 99 16.33 -12.61 -11.98
N VAL A 100 15.40 -11.80 -12.50
CA VAL A 100 14.28 -11.25 -11.74
C VAL A 100 13.08 -12.20 -11.68
N ARG A 101 12.95 -13.10 -12.66
CA ARG A 101 11.82 -14.05 -12.78
C ARG A 101 11.49 -14.80 -11.47
N PRO A 102 12.44 -15.45 -10.77
CA PRO A 102 12.10 -16.20 -9.55
C PRO A 102 11.49 -15.30 -8.46
N TRP A 103 11.94 -14.05 -8.35
CA TRP A 103 11.39 -13.09 -7.41
C TRP A 103 9.97 -12.64 -7.80
N VAL A 104 9.73 -12.35 -9.08
CA VAL A 104 8.40 -12.00 -9.60
C VAL A 104 7.42 -13.16 -9.39
N GLU A 105 7.84 -14.40 -9.67
CA GLU A 105 7.01 -15.58 -9.46
C GLU A 105 6.69 -15.81 -7.97
N ALA A 106 7.67 -15.58 -7.09
CA ALA A 106 7.45 -15.68 -5.64
C ALA A 106 6.42 -14.66 -5.15
N LEU A 107 6.46 -13.41 -5.63
CA LEU A 107 5.46 -12.39 -5.32
C LEU A 107 4.06 -12.80 -5.79
N ARG A 108 3.95 -13.25 -7.03
CA ARG A 108 2.68 -13.67 -7.61
C ARG A 108 2.09 -14.88 -6.89
N ASN A 109 2.93 -15.81 -6.42
CA ASN A 109 2.50 -16.98 -5.63
C ASN A 109 1.98 -16.58 -4.23
N VAL A 110 2.41 -15.46 -3.69
CA VAL A 110 1.88 -14.90 -2.43
C VAL A 110 0.58 -14.12 -2.64
N GLY A 111 0.25 -13.77 -3.89
CA GLY A 111 -0.96 -13.04 -4.23
C GLY A 111 -0.74 -11.56 -4.56
N PHE A 112 0.51 -11.12 -4.72
CA PHE A 112 0.81 -9.76 -5.19
C PHE A 112 0.71 -9.68 -6.71
N ALA A 113 0.03 -8.68 -7.23
CA ALA A 113 0.17 -8.31 -8.63
C ALA A 113 1.54 -7.66 -8.86
N VAL A 114 2.15 -7.88 -10.02
CA VAL A 114 3.44 -7.28 -10.35
C VAL A 114 3.33 -6.51 -11.66
N PHE A 115 3.54 -5.20 -11.59
CA PHE A 115 3.72 -4.35 -12.75
C PHE A 115 5.22 -4.27 -13.07
N ALA A 116 5.63 -4.80 -14.22
CA ALA A 116 7.02 -4.84 -14.65
C ALA A 116 7.20 -4.00 -15.91
N LYS A 117 8.03 -2.96 -15.84
CA LYS A 117 8.31 -2.03 -16.92
C LYS A 117 9.75 -2.23 -17.42
N PRO A 118 10.01 -2.36 -18.73
CA PRO A 118 11.36 -2.35 -19.24
C PRO A 118 12.08 -1.05 -18.87
N LYS A 119 13.30 -1.14 -18.35
CA LYS A 119 14.15 0.02 -18.14
C LYS A 119 14.79 0.41 -19.48
N VAL A 120 14.40 1.55 -20.02
CA VAL A 120 14.89 2.05 -21.33
C VAL A 120 16.14 2.90 -21.14
N ASP A 121 16.17 3.71 -20.06
CA ASP A 121 17.26 4.62 -19.72
C ASP A 121 17.39 4.79 -18.20
N ASP A 122 18.30 5.64 -17.76
CA ASP A 122 18.53 5.87 -16.32
C ASP A 122 17.43 6.71 -15.65
N THR A 123 16.59 7.39 -16.44
CA THR A 123 15.46 8.18 -15.95
C THR A 123 14.15 7.38 -15.93
N SER A 124 14.18 6.13 -16.40
CA SER A 124 13.00 5.27 -16.37
C SER A 124 12.66 4.92 -14.92
N ASP A 125 11.52 5.42 -14.43
CA ASP A 125 10.95 5.12 -13.14
C ASP A 125 9.54 4.52 -13.25
N VAL A 126 8.96 4.16 -12.14
CA VAL A 126 7.60 3.59 -12.04
C VAL A 126 6.62 4.51 -11.30
N ASP A 127 7.05 5.67 -10.86
CA ASP A 127 6.26 6.56 -10.01
C ASP A 127 4.96 7.00 -10.69
N SER A 128 5.06 7.39 -11.97
CA SER A 128 3.88 7.78 -12.75
C SER A 128 2.88 6.63 -12.94
N ASP A 129 3.39 5.41 -13.13
CA ASP A 129 2.56 4.21 -13.26
C ASP A 129 1.89 3.85 -11.93
N MET A 130 2.61 4.00 -10.79
CA MET A 130 2.08 3.84 -9.45
C MET A 130 0.97 4.85 -9.15
N LEU A 131 1.20 6.13 -9.44
CA LEU A 131 0.21 7.19 -9.25
C LEU A 131 -1.03 6.99 -10.11
N ALA A 132 -0.87 6.57 -11.37
CA ALA A 132 -1.98 6.23 -12.24
C ALA A 132 -2.80 5.05 -11.71
N HIS A 133 -2.14 4.03 -11.16
CA HIS A 133 -2.81 2.90 -10.53
C HIS A 133 -3.58 3.30 -9.28
N ILE A 134 -2.99 4.13 -8.42
CA ILE A 134 -3.67 4.68 -7.23
C ILE A 134 -4.89 5.50 -7.63
N ALA A 135 -4.79 6.36 -8.65
CA ALA A 135 -5.90 7.16 -9.14
C ALA A 135 -7.05 6.28 -9.66
N LEU A 136 -6.74 5.26 -10.46
CA LEU A 136 -7.73 4.30 -10.96
C LEU A 136 -8.48 3.62 -9.80
N ARG A 137 -7.75 3.14 -8.79
CA ARG A 137 -8.36 2.47 -7.63
C ARG A 137 -9.13 3.44 -6.73
N ARG A 138 -8.73 4.71 -6.67
CA ARG A 138 -9.49 5.75 -5.98
C ARG A 138 -10.87 5.94 -6.62
N ASP A 139 -10.95 5.96 -7.94
CA ASP A 139 -12.20 6.12 -8.68
C ASP A 139 -13.13 4.91 -8.53
N GLU A 140 -12.55 3.71 -8.37
CA GLU A 140 -13.31 2.46 -8.10
C GLU A 140 -13.73 2.31 -6.64
N GLY A 141 -13.09 2.99 -5.71
CA GLY A 141 -13.37 2.99 -4.27
C GLY A 141 -12.21 2.48 -3.42
N LEU A 142 -11.63 3.37 -2.62
CA LEU A 142 -10.58 3.05 -1.65
C LEU A 142 -11.11 3.07 -0.22
N ALA A 143 -10.83 2.02 0.54
CA ALA A 143 -10.97 2.00 1.99
C ALA A 143 -9.72 2.56 2.69
N ALA A 144 -8.54 2.32 2.09
CA ALA A 144 -7.26 2.89 2.48
C ALA A 144 -6.24 2.74 1.35
N VAL A 145 -5.19 3.59 1.34
CA VAL A 145 -4.03 3.45 0.47
C VAL A 145 -2.75 3.36 1.30
N LEU A 146 -1.87 2.44 0.92
CA LEU A 146 -0.57 2.21 1.55
C LEU A 146 0.50 2.28 0.45
N VAL A 147 1.42 3.23 0.53
CA VAL A 147 2.51 3.38 -0.44
C VAL A 147 3.82 3.04 0.23
N ALA A 148 4.51 2.05 -0.31
CA ALA A 148 5.84 1.65 0.13
C ALA A 148 6.89 2.25 -0.82
N SER A 149 7.36 3.46 -0.50
CA SER A 149 8.40 4.20 -1.22
C SER A 149 9.11 5.18 -0.29
N ALA A 150 10.39 5.45 -0.54
CA ALA A 150 11.16 6.49 0.12
C ALA A 150 11.07 7.85 -0.60
N ASP A 151 10.46 7.92 -1.80
CA ASP A 151 10.34 9.16 -2.58
C ASP A 151 9.14 10.01 -2.19
N GLY A 152 9.41 11.00 -1.33
CA GLY A 152 8.39 11.99 -0.93
C GLY A 152 8.07 13.02 -2.00
N GLN A 153 8.89 13.20 -3.02
CA GLN A 153 8.61 14.20 -4.06
C GLN A 153 7.46 13.76 -4.95
N ALA A 154 7.45 12.49 -5.33
CA ALA A 154 6.40 11.93 -6.15
C ALA A 154 5.08 11.73 -5.36
N PHE A 155 5.16 11.20 -4.14
CA PHE A 155 3.98 10.64 -3.45
C PHE A 155 3.36 11.55 -2.39
N ARG A 156 4.09 12.48 -1.77
CA ARG A 156 3.58 13.28 -0.65
C ARG A 156 2.27 13.99 -0.98
N ALA A 157 2.28 14.84 -2.00
CA ALA A 157 1.11 15.68 -2.32
C ALA A 157 -0.12 14.86 -2.75
N PRO A 158 -0.01 13.84 -3.63
CA PRO A 158 -1.12 12.96 -3.96
C PRO A 158 -1.71 12.21 -2.77
N LEU A 159 -0.86 11.69 -1.86
CA LEU A 159 -1.32 10.97 -0.68
C LEU A 159 -1.99 11.89 0.35
N GLU A 160 -1.43 13.09 0.58
CA GLU A 160 -2.09 14.10 1.43
C GLU A 160 -3.45 14.54 0.87
N ASP A 161 -3.62 14.59 -0.46
CA ASP A 161 -4.92 14.87 -1.09
C ASP A 161 -5.93 13.74 -0.84
N ILE A 162 -5.51 12.50 -0.98
CA ILE A 162 -6.31 11.32 -0.65
C ILE A 162 -6.72 11.34 0.82
N ALA A 163 -5.77 11.59 1.73
CA ALA A 163 -6.04 11.66 3.16
C ALA A 163 -7.04 12.76 3.51
N ARG A 164 -6.91 13.96 2.91
CA ARG A 164 -7.87 15.05 3.08
C ARG A 164 -9.27 14.72 2.54
N SER A 165 -9.39 13.82 1.58
CA SER A 165 -10.69 13.33 1.11
C SER A 165 -11.35 12.31 2.05
N GLY A 166 -10.72 11.98 3.18
CA GLY A 166 -11.25 11.07 4.19
C GLY A 166 -10.84 9.60 4.00
N VAL A 167 -9.95 9.30 3.06
CA VAL A 167 -9.38 7.96 2.87
C VAL A 167 -8.05 7.88 3.61
N PRO A 168 -7.88 6.98 4.58
CA PRO A 168 -6.62 6.79 5.30
C PRO A 168 -5.47 6.51 4.34
N ALA A 169 -4.36 7.26 4.48
CA ALA A 169 -3.17 7.11 3.66
C ALA A 169 -1.94 6.83 4.52
N TYR A 170 -1.27 5.74 4.20
CA TYR A 170 -0.13 5.22 4.93
C TYR A 170 1.12 5.21 4.05
N VAL A 171 2.26 5.51 4.65
CA VAL A 171 3.58 5.38 4.02
C VAL A 171 4.34 4.27 4.73
N LEU A 172 4.73 3.26 3.98
CA LEU A 172 5.56 2.16 4.46
C LEU A 172 7.01 2.38 4.01
N GLY A 173 7.95 2.18 4.90
CA GLY A 173 9.35 2.34 4.55
C GLY A 173 10.28 2.20 5.73
N PHE A 174 11.46 2.77 5.60
CA PHE A 174 12.45 2.85 6.66
C PHE A 174 12.48 4.26 7.23
N ARG A 175 12.54 4.37 8.54
CA ARG A 175 12.49 5.66 9.26
C ARG A 175 13.54 6.65 8.77
N GLU A 176 14.70 6.17 8.36
CA GLU A 176 15.80 6.97 7.82
C GLU A 176 15.42 7.74 6.53
N HIS A 177 14.47 7.22 5.78
CA HIS A 177 14.04 7.80 4.49
C HIS A 177 12.61 8.36 4.51
N ALA A 178 11.94 8.33 5.67
CA ALA A 178 10.53 8.68 5.81
C ALA A 178 10.28 10.11 6.34
N SER A 179 11.28 10.99 6.31
CA SER A 179 11.16 12.34 6.88
C SER A 179 9.99 13.13 6.33
N TRP A 180 9.65 12.93 5.07
CA TRP A 180 8.54 13.60 4.40
C TRP A 180 7.17 13.12 4.91
N ALA A 181 7.04 11.83 5.22
CA ALA A 181 5.84 11.26 5.80
C ALA A 181 5.72 11.61 7.29
N LEU A 182 6.83 11.53 8.03
CA LEU A 182 6.89 11.90 9.46
C LEU A 182 6.62 13.39 9.71
N ALA A 183 6.83 14.25 8.71
CA ALA A 183 6.53 15.69 8.78
C ALA A 183 5.12 16.03 8.28
N SER A 184 4.31 15.06 7.91
CA SER A 184 2.92 15.28 7.47
C SER A 184 1.96 15.09 8.64
N ASP A 185 0.96 15.98 8.75
CA ASP A 185 -0.09 15.88 9.75
C ASP A 185 -1.24 14.95 9.31
N THR A 186 -1.22 14.48 8.05
CA THR A 186 -2.31 13.70 7.46
C THR A 186 -1.90 12.28 7.06
N LEU A 187 -0.60 12.00 6.96
CA LEU A 187 -0.08 10.70 6.59
C LEU A 187 0.35 9.92 7.83
N GLU A 188 0.07 8.63 7.85
CA GLU A 188 0.55 7.73 8.89
C GLU A 188 1.77 6.95 8.36
N PHE A 189 2.89 7.03 9.08
CA PHE A 189 4.08 6.25 8.76
C PHE A 189 4.08 4.92 9.47
N VAL A 190 4.39 3.86 8.73
CA VAL A 190 4.57 2.49 9.23
C VAL A 190 5.98 2.05 8.91
N ASP A 191 6.79 1.83 9.95
CA ASP A 191 8.13 1.27 9.77
C ASP A 191 8.03 -0.20 9.38
N LEU A 192 8.72 -0.59 8.30
CA LEU A 192 8.71 -1.97 7.82
C LEU A 192 9.32 -2.95 8.85
N GLU A 193 10.23 -2.48 9.70
CA GLU A 193 10.83 -3.30 10.76
C GLU A 193 9.87 -3.55 11.94
N ASP A 194 8.85 -2.68 12.12
CA ASP A 194 7.82 -2.86 13.14
C ASP A 194 6.74 -3.87 12.71
N ILE A 195 6.72 -4.28 11.43
CA ILE A 195 5.76 -5.27 10.94
C ILE A 195 6.25 -6.69 11.28
N PRO A 196 5.51 -7.46 12.10
CA PRO A 196 5.96 -8.75 12.58
C PRO A 196 6.33 -9.73 11.47
N GLY A 197 7.57 -10.21 11.49
CA GLY A 197 8.08 -11.23 10.57
C GLY A 197 8.40 -10.76 9.15
N VAL A 198 8.29 -9.47 8.85
CA VAL A 198 8.70 -8.89 7.55
C VAL A 198 10.20 -9.00 7.37
N PHE A 199 10.98 -8.80 8.42
CA PHE A 199 12.40 -9.15 8.45
C PHE A 199 12.65 -10.35 9.35
N ARG A 200 13.61 -11.19 8.98
CA ARG A 200 14.01 -12.36 9.78
C ARG A 200 14.77 -11.96 11.03
N GLU A 201 15.58 -10.92 10.88
CA GLU A 201 16.43 -10.34 11.92
C GLU A 201 16.41 -8.82 11.74
N PRO A 202 16.69 -8.03 12.79
CA PRO A 202 16.86 -6.59 12.66
C PRO A 202 17.90 -6.25 11.59
N LEU A 203 17.66 -5.20 10.82
CA LEU A 203 18.58 -4.80 9.76
C LEU A 203 19.91 -4.35 10.37
N PRO A 204 21.03 -4.89 9.90
CA PRO A 204 22.35 -4.48 10.39
C PRO A 204 22.66 -3.07 9.90
N ARG A 205 22.62 -2.12 10.81
CA ARG A 205 23.03 -0.74 10.53
C ARG A 205 24.51 -0.58 10.81
N ILE A 206 25.20 0.18 9.97
CA ILE A 206 26.56 0.59 10.26
C ILE A 206 26.51 1.60 11.41
N GLY A 207 27.10 1.24 12.55
CA GLY A 207 27.27 2.10 13.73
C GLY A 207 28.74 2.44 13.96
N LEU A 208 28.99 3.34 14.91
CA LEU A 208 30.37 3.72 15.28
C LEU A 208 31.20 2.51 15.73
N ASP A 209 30.57 1.52 16.36
CA ASP A 209 31.22 0.31 16.88
C ASP A 209 31.50 -0.75 15.80
N SER A 210 30.98 -0.54 14.58
CA SER A 210 31.08 -1.48 13.45
C SER A 210 31.60 -0.83 12.17
N LEU A 211 32.36 0.25 12.30
CA LEU A 211 32.91 0.97 11.14
C LEU A 211 33.92 0.07 10.39
N PRO A 212 33.76 -0.06 9.05
CA PRO A 212 34.78 -0.70 8.23
C PRO A 212 36.06 0.15 8.17
N GLU A 213 37.21 -0.48 7.92
CA GLU A 213 38.54 0.18 7.87
C GLU A 213 38.58 1.37 6.89
N GLN A 214 37.84 1.28 5.77
CA GLN A 214 37.74 2.33 4.77
C GLN A 214 36.79 3.47 5.18
N GLY A 215 36.16 3.38 6.34
CA GLY A 215 35.12 4.29 6.79
C GLY A 215 33.76 4.01 6.16
N ALA A 216 32.73 4.60 6.74
CA ALA A 216 31.37 4.53 6.21
C ALA A 216 30.62 5.84 6.46
N TRP A 217 29.63 6.13 5.62
CA TRP A 217 28.69 7.21 5.83
C TRP A 217 27.62 6.77 6.81
N LEU A 218 27.53 7.45 7.95
CA LEU A 218 26.43 7.30 8.88
C LEU A 218 25.34 8.25 8.47
N GLN A 219 24.19 7.71 8.08
CA GLN A 219 23.05 8.49 7.66
C GLN A 219 22.47 9.30 8.82
N PRO A 220 22.02 10.54 8.60
CA PRO A 220 21.40 11.34 9.64
C PRO A 220 20.06 10.73 10.08
N PHE A 221 19.80 10.70 11.38
CA PHE A 221 18.49 10.26 11.91
C PHE A 221 17.34 11.18 11.51
N ARG A 222 17.65 12.43 11.12
CA ARG A 222 16.70 13.41 10.62
C ARG A 222 17.38 14.27 9.56
N PRO A 223 16.68 14.65 8.49
CA PRO A 223 17.25 15.59 7.52
C PRO A 223 17.53 16.94 8.17
N LEU A 224 18.55 17.65 7.71
CA LEU A 224 18.91 18.95 8.23
C LEU A 224 17.74 19.96 8.17
N SER A 225 16.86 19.83 7.18
CA SER A 225 15.64 20.64 7.05
C SER A 225 14.66 20.48 8.22
N SER A 226 14.72 19.40 8.99
CA SER A 226 13.86 19.23 10.18
C SER A 226 14.15 20.26 11.27
N LEU A 227 15.34 20.88 11.27
CA LEU A 227 15.69 21.97 12.18
C LEU A 227 14.87 23.26 11.91
N LEU A 228 14.34 23.41 10.69
CA LEU A 228 13.52 24.56 10.30
C LEU A 228 12.06 24.40 10.73
N THR A 229 11.61 23.18 10.96
CA THR A 229 10.22 22.85 11.37
C THR A 229 10.06 22.72 12.89
N SER A 230 11.16 22.57 13.64
CA SER A 230 11.15 22.60 15.11
C SER A 230 11.11 24.05 15.60
N ARG A 231 9.97 24.72 15.45
CA ARG A 231 9.66 25.88 16.30
C ARG A 231 8.98 25.37 17.57
N VAL A 232 9.66 25.62 18.67
CA VAL A 232 9.24 25.50 20.07
C VAL A 232 7.81 25.99 20.30
#